data_799f3f35da41d83bb2389020c85cfa7f
#
_entry.id   799f3f35da41d83bb2389020c85cfa7f
#
_cell.length_a   1.000
_cell.length_b   1.000
_cell.length_c   1.000
_cell.angle_alpha   90.00
_cell.angle_beta   90.00
_cell.angle_gamma   90.00
#
_symmetry.space_group_name_H-M   'P 1'
#
loop_
_entity.id
_entity.type
_entity.pdbx_description
1 polymer ?
#
loop_
_entity_poly.entity_id
_entity_poly.type
_entity_poly.pdbx_seq_one_letter_code
_entity_poly.pdbx_strand_id
1 'polypeptide(L)'
;RNARKHGVAARIHFQCGDFFSALPKDACFDLLVSNPPYIAAADIDFLQPEVRHYEPRLALNGGKDGLDAIATISRQAGRVLQPGSRLFVEIGADQAEAAARLFTDAAHHYDEVRILPDFSGRPRVLSARFMV
;
A
#
# COMPACT_ATOMS: atom_id res chain seq x y z
N ARG A 1 -13.35 -17.48 -2.89
CA ARG A 1 -13.07 -18.93 -2.89
C ARG A 1 -12.15 -19.31 -1.73
N ASN A 2 -10.95 -18.68 -1.60
CA ASN A 2 -9.96 -19.04 -0.58
C ASN A 2 -10.46 -18.82 0.85
N ALA A 3 -11.13 -17.71 1.14
CA ALA A 3 -11.70 -17.45 2.47
C ALA A 3 -12.67 -18.56 2.93
N ARG A 4 -13.51 -19.07 2.02
CA ARG A 4 -14.41 -20.21 2.32
C ARG A 4 -13.63 -21.50 2.54
N LYS A 5 -12.62 -21.77 1.71
CA LYS A 5 -11.76 -22.97 1.84
C LYS A 5 -11.06 -23.02 3.19
N HIS A 6 -10.67 -21.86 3.72
CA HIS A 6 -9.97 -21.75 5.01
C HIS A 6 -10.90 -21.46 6.20
N GLY A 7 -12.23 -21.47 6.01
CA GLY A 7 -13.21 -21.28 7.09
C GLY A 7 -13.26 -19.89 7.69
N VAL A 8 -12.69 -18.87 7.02
CA VAL A 8 -12.60 -17.49 7.53
C VAL A 8 -13.52 -16.50 6.81
N ALA A 9 -14.41 -16.99 5.94
CA ALA A 9 -15.26 -16.13 5.11
C ALA A 9 -16.16 -15.19 5.94
N ALA A 10 -16.65 -15.64 7.10
CA ALA A 10 -17.49 -14.83 7.99
C ALA A 10 -16.74 -13.68 8.68
N ARG A 11 -15.40 -13.70 8.65
CA ARG A 11 -14.52 -12.69 9.27
C ARG A 11 -13.98 -11.69 8.26
N ILE A 12 -14.33 -11.81 6.96
CA ILE A 12 -13.79 -11.00 5.87
C ILE A 12 -14.94 -10.30 5.15
N HIS A 13 -14.83 -8.98 5.06
CA HIS A 13 -15.71 -8.15 4.25
C HIS A 13 -14.97 -7.74 2.97
N PHE A 14 -15.42 -8.26 1.84
CA PHE A 14 -14.83 -7.94 0.53
C PHE A 14 -15.48 -6.67 -0.03
N GLN A 15 -14.65 -5.71 -0.43
CA GLN A 15 -15.06 -4.50 -1.12
C GLN A 15 -14.35 -4.42 -2.48
N CYS A 16 -15.01 -3.83 -3.46
CA CYS A 16 -14.45 -3.58 -4.79
C CYS A 16 -14.52 -2.09 -5.08
N GLY A 17 -13.37 -1.46 -5.28
CA GLY A 17 -13.29 -0.02 -5.53
C GLY A 17 -11.85 0.42 -5.73
N ASP A 18 -11.66 1.71 -6.01
CA ASP A 18 -10.36 2.33 -6.13
C ASP A 18 -9.92 2.85 -4.76
N PHE A 19 -8.81 2.30 -4.23
CA PHE A 19 -8.30 2.61 -2.89
C PHE A 19 -9.39 2.59 -1.81
N PHE A 20 -9.68 3.73 -1.21
CA PHE A 20 -10.62 3.88 -0.10
C PHE A 20 -12.06 4.21 -0.55
N SER A 21 -12.31 4.31 -1.86
CA SER A 21 -13.59 4.79 -2.41
C SER A 21 -14.78 3.87 -2.10
N ALA A 22 -14.53 2.57 -1.94
CA ALA A 22 -15.56 1.59 -1.63
C ALA A 22 -15.82 1.42 -0.13
N LEU A 23 -15.03 2.06 0.73
CA LEU A 23 -15.20 1.95 2.18
C LEU A 23 -16.34 2.85 2.67
N PRO A 24 -17.10 2.43 3.68
CA PRO A 24 -18.05 3.30 4.38
C PRO A 24 -17.38 4.59 4.88
N LYS A 25 -18.14 5.68 4.96
CA LYS A 25 -17.61 6.98 5.42
C LYS A 25 -17.18 6.97 6.87
N ASP A 26 -17.76 6.08 7.67
CA ASP A 26 -17.50 5.84 9.08
C ASP A 26 -16.54 4.66 9.32
N ALA A 27 -15.92 4.15 8.25
CA ALA A 27 -14.92 3.08 8.39
C ALA A 27 -13.75 3.55 9.26
N CYS A 28 -13.37 2.73 10.23
CA CYS A 28 -12.30 3.02 11.17
C CYS A 28 -11.54 1.72 11.50
N PHE A 29 -10.24 1.72 11.25
CA PHE A 29 -9.40 0.53 11.37
C PHE A 29 -8.21 0.74 12.30
N ASP A 30 -7.80 -0.31 12.98
CA ASP A 30 -6.62 -0.37 13.83
C ASP A 30 -5.33 -0.62 13.03
N LEU A 31 -5.48 -1.20 11.83
CA LEU A 31 -4.37 -1.61 10.99
C LEU A 31 -4.75 -1.49 9.51
N LEU A 32 -3.85 -0.91 8.73
CA LEU A 32 -3.93 -0.89 7.27
C LEU A 32 -2.70 -1.62 6.70
N VAL A 33 -2.96 -2.56 5.79
CA VAL A 33 -1.90 -3.25 5.03
C VAL A 33 -2.21 -3.11 3.55
N SER A 34 -1.22 -2.71 2.76
CA SER A 34 -1.37 -2.54 1.32
C SER A 34 -0.18 -3.09 0.55
N ASN A 35 -0.47 -3.76 -0.56
CA ASN A 35 0.48 -4.03 -1.63
C ASN A 35 -0.02 -3.29 -2.87
N PRO A 36 0.29 -1.99 -3.03
CA PRO A 36 -0.17 -1.18 -4.14
C PRO A 36 0.69 -1.42 -5.39
N PRO A 37 0.24 -1.03 -6.58
CA PRO A 37 1.10 -0.98 -7.75
C PRO A 37 2.22 0.05 -7.51
N TYR A 38 3.47 -0.37 -7.68
CA TYR A 38 4.65 0.49 -7.44
C TYR A 38 5.69 0.45 -8.57
N ILE A 39 5.38 -0.17 -9.71
CA ILE A 39 6.30 -0.23 -10.84
C ILE A 39 6.11 1.01 -11.71
N ALA A 40 7.20 1.68 -12.05
CA ALA A 40 7.14 2.81 -12.98
C ALA A 40 6.60 2.37 -14.34
N ALA A 41 5.75 3.19 -14.94
CA ALA A 41 5.05 2.83 -16.19
C ALA A 41 6.02 2.43 -17.32
N ALA A 42 7.20 3.07 -17.37
CA ALA A 42 8.24 2.78 -18.36
C ALA A 42 8.92 1.43 -18.16
N ASP A 43 8.91 0.89 -16.92
CA ASP A 43 9.63 -0.33 -16.57
C ASP A 43 8.79 -1.59 -16.74
N ILE A 44 7.47 -1.45 -16.89
CA ILE A 44 6.53 -2.58 -16.98
C ILE A 44 6.88 -3.49 -18.17
N ASP A 45 7.27 -2.91 -19.30
CA ASP A 45 7.57 -3.68 -20.51
C ASP A 45 8.88 -4.46 -20.43
N PHE A 46 9.72 -4.17 -19.43
CA PHE A 46 10.99 -4.86 -19.13
C PHE A 46 10.87 -5.93 -18.04
N LEU A 47 9.68 -6.11 -17.46
CA LEU A 47 9.45 -7.15 -16.47
C LEU A 47 9.57 -8.55 -17.07
N GLN A 48 9.79 -9.53 -16.18
CA GLN A 48 9.78 -10.94 -16.58
C GLN A 48 8.47 -11.30 -17.29
N PRO A 49 8.51 -12.16 -18.32
CA PRO A 49 7.32 -12.50 -19.13
C PRO A 49 6.12 -12.97 -18.29
N GLU A 50 6.38 -13.73 -17.22
CA GLU A 50 5.36 -14.26 -16.31
C GLU A 50 4.57 -13.14 -15.64
N VAL A 51 5.23 -12.07 -15.25
CA VAL A 51 4.59 -10.90 -14.63
C VAL A 51 3.92 -10.04 -15.70
N ARG A 52 4.69 -9.70 -16.76
CA ARG A 52 4.22 -8.79 -17.81
C ARG A 52 2.98 -9.29 -18.55
N HIS A 53 2.87 -10.60 -18.78
CA HIS A 53 1.79 -11.19 -19.61
C HIS A 53 0.60 -11.69 -18.81
N TYR A 54 0.78 -12.03 -17.52
CA TYR A 54 -0.25 -12.68 -16.74
C TYR A 54 -0.80 -11.82 -15.59
N GLU A 55 -0.03 -10.81 -15.14
CA GLU A 55 -0.55 -9.88 -14.13
C GLU A 55 -1.29 -8.70 -14.79
N PRO A 56 -2.43 -8.26 -14.24
CA PRO A 56 -3.12 -7.09 -14.75
C PRO A 56 -2.22 -5.84 -14.68
N ARG A 57 -2.11 -5.08 -15.78
CA ARG A 57 -1.30 -3.84 -15.77
C ARG A 57 -1.70 -2.87 -14.66
N LEU A 58 -2.99 -2.82 -14.30
CA LEU A 58 -3.48 -1.99 -13.20
C LEU A 58 -2.88 -2.39 -11.85
N ALA A 59 -2.55 -3.67 -11.65
CA ALA A 59 -1.92 -4.16 -10.42
C ALA A 59 -0.41 -3.88 -10.37
N LEU A 60 0.21 -3.46 -11.48
CA LEU A 60 1.64 -3.22 -11.60
C LEU A 60 1.97 -1.73 -11.66
N ASN A 61 1.16 -0.96 -12.40
CA ASN A 61 1.45 0.41 -12.79
C ASN A 61 1.26 1.39 -11.63
N GLY A 62 2.37 1.85 -11.06
CA GLY A 62 2.41 2.87 -10.01
C GLY A 62 2.55 4.31 -10.54
N GLY A 63 2.33 4.54 -11.84
CA GLY A 63 2.47 5.86 -12.45
C GLY A 63 3.87 6.12 -13.02
N LYS A 64 4.21 7.39 -13.21
CA LYS A 64 5.44 7.80 -13.89
C LYS A 64 6.71 7.29 -13.20
N ASP A 65 6.75 7.37 -11.89
CA ASP A 65 7.88 7.00 -11.01
C ASP A 65 7.55 5.86 -10.05
N GLY A 66 6.38 5.22 -10.21
CA GLY A 66 5.92 4.14 -9.34
C GLY A 66 5.37 4.58 -7.98
N LEU A 67 5.20 5.86 -7.73
CA LEU A 67 4.82 6.40 -6.43
C LEU A 67 3.36 6.86 -6.32
N ASP A 68 2.58 6.88 -7.40
CA ASP A 68 1.22 7.45 -7.42
C ASP A 68 0.29 6.80 -6.40
N ALA A 69 0.33 5.46 -6.33
CA ALA A 69 -0.48 4.71 -5.38
C ALA A 69 -0.03 4.94 -3.93
N ILE A 70 1.28 4.95 -3.68
CA ILE A 70 1.87 5.20 -2.36
C ILE A 70 1.51 6.61 -1.88
N ALA A 71 1.61 7.61 -2.76
CA ALA A 71 1.21 8.99 -2.48
C ALA A 71 -0.30 9.12 -2.20
N THR A 72 -1.13 8.34 -2.88
CA THR A 72 -2.57 8.31 -2.62
C THR A 72 -2.86 7.72 -1.25
N ILE A 73 -2.19 6.63 -0.88
CA ILE A 73 -2.33 6.01 0.45
C ILE A 73 -1.88 6.99 1.54
N SER A 74 -0.73 7.65 1.39
CA SER A 74 -0.23 8.60 2.41
C SER A 74 -1.23 9.73 2.69
N ARG A 75 -1.88 10.26 1.65
CA ARG A 75 -2.85 11.37 1.79
C ARG A 75 -4.21 10.92 2.32
N GLN A 76 -4.64 9.69 2.03
CA GLN A 76 -6.04 9.30 2.24
C GLN A 76 -6.24 8.29 3.38
N ALA A 77 -5.21 7.54 3.78
CA ALA A 77 -5.38 6.48 4.78
C ALA A 77 -5.83 7.00 6.14
N GLY A 78 -5.45 8.23 6.51
CA GLY A 78 -5.91 8.87 7.76
C GLY A 78 -7.43 9.02 7.88
N ARG A 79 -8.17 8.97 6.74
CA ARG A 79 -9.64 9.02 6.75
C ARG A 79 -10.30 7.77 7.33
N VAL A 80 -9.57 6.67 7.38
CA VAL A 80 -10.07 5.35 7.78
C VAL A 80 -9.23 4.72 8.91
N LEU A 81 -8.23 5.43 9.40
CA LEU A 81 -7.40 5.00 10.53
C LEU A 81 -7.80 5.76 11.79
N GLN A 82 -7.85 5.07 12.91
CA GLN A 82 -7.99 5.73 14.21
C GLN A 82 -6.60 6.17 14.74
N PRO A 83 -6.55 7.18 15.62
CA PRO A 83 -5.30 7.59 16.26
C PRO A 83 -4.57 6.42 16.92
N GLY A 84 -3.27 6.31 16.69
CA GLY A 84 -2.43 5.21 17.16
C GLY A 84 -2.39 3.99 16.27
N SER A 85 -3.22 3.94 15.22
CA SER A 85 -3.23 2.83 14.24
C SER A 85 -1.93 2.76 13.45
N ARG A 86 -1.61 1.55 13.01
CA ARG A 86 -0.45 1.32 12.16
C ARG A 86 -0.83 1.06 10.71
N LEU A 87 0.07 1.45 9.83
CA LEU A 87 -0.02 1.04 8.43
C LEU A 87 1.28 0.39 7.95
N PHE A 88 1.15 -0.53 7.00
CA PHE A 88 2.24 -1.18 6.30
C PHE A 88 1.98 -1.15 4.80
N VAL A 89 2.92 -0.61 4.04
CA VAL A 89 2.79 -0.48 2.59
C VAL A 89 4.00 -1.12 1.93
N GLU A 90 3.76 -2.09 1.03
CA GLU A 90 4.82 -2.64 0.21
C GLU A 90 5.32 -1.58 -0.78
N ILE A 91 6.64 -1.54 -1.00
CA ILE A 91 7.32 -0.57 -1.88
C ILE A 91 8.36 -1.27 -2.75
N GLY A 92 8.76 -0.66 -3.84
CA GLY A 92 9.94 -1.04 -4.60
C GLY A 92 11.21 -0.83 -3.77
N ALA A 93 12.23 -1.67 -3.98
CA ALA A 93 13.47 -1.64 -3.19
C ALA A 93 14.24 -0.32 -3.33
N ASP A 94 14.09 0.37 -4.44
CA ASP A 94 14.69 1.66 -4.78
C ASP A 94 13.85 2.87 -4.36
N GLN A 95 12.63 2.64 -3.86
CA GLN A 95 11.67 3.70 -3.51
C GLN A 95 11.70 4.11 -2.03
N ALA A 96 12.56 3.51 -1.21
CA ALA A 96 12.55 3.67 0.25
C ALA A 96 12.56 5.14 0.71
N GLU A 97 13.47 5.93 0.19
CA GLU A 97 13.61 7.34 0.58
C GLU A 97 12.42 8.18 0.10
N ALA A 98 12.01 8.00 -1.15
CA ALA A 98 10.89 8.74 -1.74
C ALA A 98 9.56 8.40 -1.05
N ALA A 99 9.31 7.12 -0.76
CA ALA A 99 8.14 6.68 -0.02
C ALA A 99 8.15 7.24 1.42
N ALA A 100 9.28 7.19 2.11
CA ALA A 100 9.39 7.75 3.47
C ALA A 100 9.08 9.25 3.50
N ARG A 101 9.54 10.02 2.52
CA ARG A 101 9.23 11.46 2.42
C ARG A 101 7.73 11.73 2.32
N LEU A 102 6.97 10.91 1.58
CA LEU A 102 5.52 11.05 1.46
C LEU A 102 4.80 10.89 2.80
N PHE A 103 5.33 10.06 3.71
CA PHE A 103 4.72 9.84 5.03
C PHE A 103 5.30 10.74 6.13
N THR A 104 6.47 11.33 5.93
CA THR A 104 7.04 12.31 6.87
C THR A 104 6.54 13.74 6.65
N ASP A 105 5.75 13.99 5.61
CA ASP A 105 5.07 15.26 5.42
C ASP A 105 4.11 15.51 6.60
N ALA A 106 4.35 16.59 7.33
CA ALA A 106 3.59 16.96 8.53
C ALA A 106 2.07 17.08 8.27
N ALA A 107 1.66 17.37 7.03
CA ALA A 107 0.26 17.45 6.65
C ALA A 107 -0.48 16.09 6.70
N HIS A 108 0.26 14.98 6.73
CA HIS A 108 -0.33 13.63 6.71
C HIS A 108 -0.45 12.97 8.09
N HIS A 109 0.09 13.59 9.14
CA HIS A 109 -0.04 13.17 10.54
C HIS A 109 0.46 11.76 10.85
N TYR A 110 1.60 11.36 10.28
CA TYR A 110 2.26 10.10 10.62
C TYR A 110 3.54 10.32 11.42
N ASP A 111 3.83 9.38 12.32
CA ASP A 111 5.13 9.26 12.98
C ASP A 111 5.66 7.82 12.88
N GLU A 112 6.78 7.56 13.55
CA GLU A 112 7.45 6.25 13.54
C GLU A 112 7.63 5.68 12.13
N VAL A 113 7.85 6.54 11.11
CA VAL A 113 8.05 6.10 9.72
C VAL A 113 9.34 5.30 9.63
N ARG A 114 9.25 4.05 9.21
CA ARG A 114 10.37 3.11 9.12
C ARG A 114 10.31 2.34 7.81
N ILE A 115 11.47 2.00 7.27
CA ILE A 115 11.61 1.08 6.15
C ILE A 115 12.08 -0.26 6.69
N LEU A 116 11.31 -1.29 6.44
CA LEU A 116 11.59 -2.66 6.84
C LEU A 116 12.13 -3.44 5.63
N PRO A 117 13.22 -4.19 5.79
CA PRO A 117 13.76 -5.01 4.71
C PRO A 117 12.97 -6.32 4.54
N ASP A 118 13.08 -6.90 3.36
CA ASP A 118 12.72 -8.29 3.11
C ASP A 118 13.78 -9.26 3.67
N PHE A 119 13.55 -10.57 3.53
CA PHE A 119 14.50 -11.61 4.00
C PHE A 119 15.86 -11.57 3.30
N SER A 120 15.98 -10.86 2.17
CA SER A 120 17.25 -10.65 1.46
C SER A 120 17.95 -9.35 1.87
N GLY A 121 17.39 -8.61 2.82
CA GLY A 121 17.93 -7.35 3.32
C GLY A 121 17.61 -6.12 2.44
N ARG A 122 16.74 -6.26 1.42
CA ARG A 122 16.35 -5.14 0.54
C ARG A 122 15.15 -4.40 1.14
N PRO A 123 15.10 -3.05 1.04
CA PRO A 123 13.91 -2.30 1.40
C PRO A 123 12.65 -2.90 0.76
N ARG A 124 11.59 -3.12 1.55
CA ARG A 124 10.38 -3.75 1.04
C ARG A 124 9.09 -3.23 1.62
N VAL A 125 9.07 -2.82 2.88
CA VAL A 125 7.84 -2.37 3.52
C VAL A 125 8.09 -1.04 4.23
N LEU A 126 7.26 -0.05 3.93
CA LEU A 126 7.13 1.14 4.74
C LEU A 126 6.14 0.86 5.87
N SER A 127 6.53 1.16 7.09
CA SER A 127 5.66 1.15 8.27
C SER A 127 5.56 2.55 8.84
N ALA A 128 4.35 2.97 9.25
CA ALA A 128 4.14 4.22 9.95
C ALA A 128 2.99 4.08 10.98
N ARG A 129 2.92 5.03 11.93
CA ARG A 129 1.81 5.15 12.88
C ARG A 129 1.03 6.43 12.58
N PHE A 130 -0.29 6.32 12.50
CA PHE A 130 -1.18 7.47 12.33
C PHE A 130 -1.45 8.14 13.69
N MET A 131 -1.39 9.48 13.76
CA MET A 131 -1.35 10.22 15.02
C MET A 131 -2.66 10.89 15.42
N VAL A 132 -3.48 11.31 14.44
CA VAL A 132 -4.63 12.20 14.72
C VAL A 132 -5.92 11.65 14.11
#